data_b38cd190e479305c0b1f17d559c78a00
#
_entry.id   b38cd190e479305c0b1f17d559c78a00
#
_cell.length_a   1.000
_cell.length_b   1.000
_cell.length_c   1.000
_cell.angle_alpha   90.00
_cell.angle_beta   90.00
_cell.angle_gamma   90.00
#
_symmetry.space_group_name_H-M   'P 1'
#
loop_
_entity.id
_entity.type
_entity.pdbx_description
1 polymer ?
#
loop_
_entity_poly.entity_id
_entity_poly.type
_entity_poly.pdbx_seq_one_letter_code
_entity_poly.pdbx_strand_id
1 'polypeptide(L)'
;MQLSEREGLELWRRAVTASVRSDAPDLTARQQAILMTIALMPGPHTVRGLAEQLNIAKPAVTRALDALERLDFIKRVRDEADLRNIFLERRPAGMTYLRRFAGLVLAASSG
;
A
#
# COMPACT_ATOMS: atom_id res chain seq x y z
N MET A 1 -3.42 21.75 -5.71
CA MET A 1 -3.73 21.97 -4.30
C MET A 1 -2.46 22.40 -3.56
N GLN A 2 -2.52 23.54 -2.90
CA GLN A 2 -1.39 24.00 -2.09
C GLN A 2 -1.77 23.95 -0.62
N LEU A 3 -0.95 23.27 0.15
CA LEU A 3 -1.15 23.13 1.58
C LEU A 3 0.06 23.68 2.32
N SER A 4 -0.18 24.39 3.43
CA SER A 4 0.88 24.69 4.37
C SER A 4 1.34 23.41 5.05
N GLU A 5 2.48 23.47 5.74
CA GLU A 5 2.96 22.31 6.50
C GLU A 5 1.92 21.84 7.51
N ARG A 6 1.33 22.78 8.25
CA ARG A 6 0.32 22.43 9.25
C ARG A 6 -0.92 21.81 8.60
N GLU A 7 -1.36 22.38 7.49
CA GLU A 7 -2.53 21.85 6.77
C GLU A 7 -2.28 20.44 6.26
N GLY A 8 -1.07 20.19 5.73
CA GLY A 8 -0.70 18.85 5.28
C GLY A 8 -0.71 17.84 6.43
N LEU A 9 -0.13 18.22 7.57
CA LEU A 9 -0.12 17.36 8.75
C LEU A 9 -1.53 17.11 9.29
N GLU A 10 -2.37 18.14 9.35
CA GLU A 10 -3.74 18.01 9.81
C GLU A 10 -4.57 17.10 8.91
N LEU A 11 -4.40 17.25 7.59
CA LEU A 11 -5.09 16.39 6.64
C LEU A 11 -4.72 14.93 6.89
N TRP A 12 -3.43 14.67 7.00
CA TRP A 12 -2.94 13.31 7.19
C TRP A 12 -3.35 12.74 8.55
N ARG A 13 -3.25 13.58 9.60
CA ARG A 13 -3.70 13.17 10.94
C ARG A 13 -5.16 12.75 10.94
N ARG A 14 -6.03 13.53 10.30
CA ARG A 14 -7.46 13.20 10.22
C ARG A 14 -7.70 11.88 9.49
N ALA A 15 -7.03 11.70 8.35
CA ALA A 15 -7.19 10.48 7.56
C ALA A 15 -6.71 9.25 8.33
N VAL A 16 -5.52 9.33 8.92
CA VAL A 16 -4.93 8.21 9.67
C VAL A 16 -5.75 7.92 10.93
N THR A 17 -6.16 8.95 11.65
CA THR A 17 -6.99 8.78 12.86
C THR A 17 -8.31 8.10 12.52
N ALA A 18 -8.96 8.52 11.43
CA ALA A 18 -10.21 7.89 10.99
C ALA A 18 -10.00 6.43 10.61
N SER A 19 -8.85 6.10 9.99
CA SER A 19 -8.52 4.72 9.66
C SER A 19 -8.33 3.88 10.92
N VAL A 20 -7.62 4.41 11.92
CA VAL A 20 -7.40 3.71 13.19
C VAL A 20 -8.71 3.47 13.92
N ARG A 21 -9.63 4.42 13.87
CA ARG A 21 -10.95 4.30 14.53
C ARG A 21 -11.91 3.35 13.81
N SER A 22 -11.62 3.02 12.54
CA SER A 22 -12.41 2.07 11.77
C SER A 22 -12.03 0.63 12.16
N ASP A 23 -12.74 -0.34 11.63
CA ASP A 23 -12.39 -1.76 11.79
C ASP A 23 -11.48 -2.27 10.69
N ALA A 24 -10.93 -1.38 9.87
CA ALA A 24 -9.98 -1.75 8.84
C ALA A 24 -8.64 -2.15 9.47
N PRO A 25 -7.87 -3.05 8.81
CA PRO A 25 -6.55 -3.42 9.32
C PRO A 25 -5.61 -2.23 9.41
N ASP A 26 -4.78 -2.19 10.47
CA ASP A 26 -3.74 -1.17 10.62
C ASP A 26 -2.52 -1.60 9.82
N LEU A 27 -2.26 -0.91 8.73
CA LEU A 27 -1.06 -1.17 7.94
C LEU A 27 0.07 -0.24 8.39
N THR A 28 1.28 -0.79 8.42
CA THR A 28 2.47 0.04 8.63
C THR A 28 2.69 0.93 7.41
N ALA A 29 3.49 1.97 7.56
CA ALA A 29 3.84 2.85 6.43
C ALA A 29 4.46 2.06 5.27
N ARG A 30 5.33 1.09 5.58
CA ARG A 30 5.93 0.24 4.54
C ARG A 30 4.89 -0.59 3.82
N GLN A 31 3.96 -1.19 4.56
CA GLN A 31 2.89 -2.00 3.99
C GLN A 31 1.98 -1.14 3.10
N GLN A 32 1.62 0.06 3.56
CA GLN A 32 0.82 0.98 2.76
C GLN A 32 1.54 1.40 1.48
N ALA A 33 2.82 1.74 1.59
CA ALA A 33 3.60 2.17 0.43
C ALA A 33 3.70 1.05 -0.62
N ILE A 34 3.94 -0.18 -0.17
CA ILE A 34 4.03 -1.34 -1.05
C ILE A 34 2.69 -1.61 -1.71
N LEU A 35 1.60 -1.64 -0.93
CA LEU A 35 0.27 -1.90 -1.47
C LEU A 35 -0.13 -0.84 -2.50
N MET A 36 0.09 0.44 -2.19
CA MET A 36 -0.23 1.53 -3.10
C MET A 36 0.60 1.47 -4.39
N THR A 37 1.86 1.10 -4.27
CA THR A 37 2.74 0.97 -5.44
C THR A 37 2.24 -0.14 -6.36
N ILE A 38 1.90 -1.30 -5.79
CA ILE A 38 1.38 -2.43 -6.58
C ILE A 38 0.04 -2.07 -7.21
N ALA A 39 -0.80 -1.34 -6.50
CA ALA A 39 -2.16 -1.04 -6.95
C ALA A 39 -2.22 0.09 -7.97
N LEU A 40 -1.38 1.11 -7.82
CA LEU A 40 -1.51 2.36 -8.57
C LEU A 40 -0.47 2.55 -9.67
N MET A 41 0.70 1.92 -9.53
CA MET A 41 1.75 2.07 -10.51
C MET A 41 1.70 0.92 -11.52
N PRO A 42 2.08 1.17 -12.78
CA PRO A 42 2.10 0.09 -13.76
C PRO A 42 3.13 -0.97 -13.39
N GLY A 43 2.74 -2.25 -13.55
CA GLY A 43 3.63 -3.38 -13.33
C GLY A 43 4.45 -3.73 -14.57
N PRO A 44 5.15 -4.86 -14.53
CA PRO A 44 5.10 -5.85 -13.44
C PRO A 44 5.86 -5.40 -12.19
N HIS A 45 5.42 -5.89 -11.02
CA HIS A 45 6.05 -5.58 -9.74
C HIS A 45 6.75 -6.82 -9.19
N THR A 46 7.99 -6.63 -8.70
CA THR A 46 8.80 -7.69 -8.13
C THR A 46 9.35 -7.25 -6.77
N VAL A 47 9.80 -8.21 -5.97
CA VAL A 47 10.45 -7.88 -4.68
C VAL A 47 11.64 -6.96 -4.90
N ARG A 48 12.48 -7.29 -5.90
CA ARG A 48 13.66 -6.50 -6.21
C ARG A 48 13.29 -5.07 -6.62
N GLY A 49 12.29 -4.94 -7.49
CA GLY A 49 11.84 -3.64 -7.96
C GLY A 49 11.29 -2.78 -6.82
N LEU A 50 10.50 -3.37 -5.93
CA LEU A 50 9.97 -2.67 -4.77
C LEU A 50 11.08 -2.25 -3.80
N ALA A 51 12.06 -3.14 -3.58
CA ALA A 51 13.19 -2.83 -2.71
C ALA A 51 13.98 -1.63 -3.23
N GLU A 52 14.23 -1.60 -4.53
CA GLU A 52 14.92 -0.47 -5.16
C GLU A 52 14.10 0.81 -5.08
N GLN A 53 12.83 0.75 -5.44
CA GLN A 53 11.94 1.91 -5.44
C GLN A 53 11.79 2.53 -4.05
N LEU A 54 11.70 1.71 -3.02
CA LEU A 54 11.46 2.17 -1.65
C LEU A 54 12.75 2.32 -0.85
N ASN A 55 13.88 1.93 -1.44
CA ASN A 55 15.18 1.98 -0.77
C ASN A 55 15.17 1.23 0.57
N ILE A 56 14.63 0.03 0.56
CA ILE A 56 14.62 -0.86 1.73
C ILE A 56 15.15 -2.24 1.32
N ALA A 57 15.59 -3.01 2.31
CA ALA A 57 16.15 -4.33 2.07
C ALA A 57 15.08 -5.32 1.61
N LYS A 58 15.45 -6.27 0.77
CA LYS A 58 14.52 -7.30 0.29
C LYS A 58 13.80 -8.04 1.41
N PRO A 59 14.46 -8.44 2.52
CA PRO A 59 13.74 -9.08 3.62
C PRO A 59 12.61 -8.21 4.21
N ALA A 60 12.80 -6.88 4.25
CA ALA A 60 11.76 -5.98 4.72
C ALA A 60 10.56 -5.96 3.76
N VAL A 61 10.83 -5.98 2.44
CA VAL A 61 9.76 -6.10 1.44
C VAL A 61 9.02 -7.42 1.63
N THR A 62 9.75 -8.52 1.76
CA THR A 62 9.15 -9.85 1.91
C THR A 62 8.24 -9.93 3.14
N ARG A 63 8.67 -9.35 4.27
CA ARG A 63 7.84 -9.33 5.48
C ARG A 63 6.56 -8.54 5.28
N ALA A 64 6.64 -7.40 4.60
CA ALA A 64 5.45 -6.60 4.30
C ALA A 64 4.51 -7.36 3.36
N LEU A 65 5.06 -8.03 2.36
CA LEU A 65 4.27 -8.84 1.43
C LEU A 65 3.58 -10.01 2.12
N ASP A 66 4.27 -10.65 3.06
CA ASP A 66 3.67 -11.74 3.85
C ASP A 66 2.43 -11.24 4.60
N ALA A 67 2.51 -10.07 5.21
CA ALA A 67 1.39 -9.49 5.93
C ALA A 67 0.24 -9.13 4.98
N LEU A 68 0.55 -8.52 3.84
CA LEU A 68 -0.46 -8.12 2.86
C LEU A 68 -1.14 -9.34 2.21
N GLU A 69 -0.38 -10.41 1.99
CA GLU A 69 -0.94 -11.64 1.44
C GLU A 69 -1.87 -12.33 2.44
N ARG A 70 -1.54 -12.30 3.72
CA ARG A 70 -2.43 -12.83 4.77
C ARG A 70 -3.77 -12.11 4.82
N LEU A 71 -3.78 -10.83 4.46
CA LEU A 71 -5.02 -10.04 4.38
C LEU A 71 -5.73 -10.22 3.03
N ASP A 72 -5.15 -10.99 2.12
CA ASP A 72 -5.65 -11.17 0.75
C ASP A 72 -5.67 -9.85 -0.03
N PHE A 73 -4.75 -8.94 0.29
CA PHE A 73 -4.64 -7.65 -0.40
C PHE A 73 -3.80 -7.74 -1.66
N ILE A 74 -2.84 -8.67 -1.68
CA ILE A 74 -1.99 -8.97 -2.84
C ILE A 74 -1.82 -10.48 -2.96
N LYS A 75 -1.33 -10.91 -4.12
CA LYS A 75 -0.90 -12.29 -4.30
C LYS A 75 0.43 -12.34 -5.04
N ARG A 76 1.16 -13.42 -4.81
CA ARG A 76 2.38 -13.72 -5.54
C ARG A 76 2.02 -14.63 -6.71
N VAL A 77 2.51 -14.29 -7.90
CA VAL A 77 2.28 -15.05 -9.12
C VAL A 77 3.61 -15.39 -9.74
N ARG A 78 3.86 -16.67 -9.94
CA ARG A 78 5.10 -17.12 -10.55
C ARG A 78 5.08 -16.83 -12.05
N ASP A 79 6.20 -16.32 -12.56
CA ASP A 79 6.36 -16.07 -13.98
C ASP A 79 6.53 -17.41 -14.69
N GLU A 80 5.60 -17.74 -15.60
CA GLU A 80 5.65 -19.01 -16.34
C GLU A 80 6.84 -19.05 -17.30
N ALA A 81 7.29 -17.88 -17.80
CA ALA A 81 8.40 -17.81 -18.71
C ALA A 81 9.75 -17.97 -17.98
N ASP A 82 9.83 -17.52 -16.71
CA ASP A 82 11.03 -17.66 -15.89
C ASP A 82 10.61 -17.89 -14.44
N LEU A 83 10.66 -19.15 -14.01
CA LEU A 83 10.17 -19.54 -12.69
C LEU A 83 10.94 -18.94 -11.52
N ARG A 84 12.09 -18.29 -11.79
CA ARG A 84 12.83 -17.56 -10.76
C ARG A 84 12.19 -16.22 -10.41
N ASN A 85 11.33 -15.70 -11.30
CA ASN A 85 10.64 -14.44 -11.09
C ASN A 85 9.30 -14.68 -10.44
N ILE A 86 8.98 -13.83 -9.46
CA ILE A 86 7.67 -13.80 -8.82
C ILE A 86 7.12 -12.40 -8.98
N PHE A 87 5.95 -12.30 -9.59
CA PHE A 87 5.25 -11.04 -9.75
C PHE A 87 4.25 -10.85 -8.61
N LEU A 88 4.02 -9.61 -8.28
CA LEU A 88 3.10 -9.23 -7.21
C LEU A 88 1.91 -8.52 -7.84
N GLU A 89 0.71 -9.00 -7.51
CA GLU A 89 -0.52 -8.49 -8.09
C GLU A 89 -1.48 -8.08 -6.99
N ARG A 90 -2.23 -7.02 -7.26
CA ARG A 90 -3.27 -6.56 -6.34
C ARG A 90 -4.46 -7.52 -6.35
N ARG A 91 -5.15 -7.57 -5.21
CA ARG A 91 -6.37 -8.36 -5.06
C ARG A 91 -7.55 -7.43 -4.77
N PRO A 92 -8.80 -7.88 -5.06
CA PRO A 92 -9.97 -7.04 -4.82
C PRO A 92 -10.08 -6.51 -3.39
N ALA A 93 -9.75 -7.32 -2.38
CA ALA A 93 -9.80 -6.88 -0.99
C ALA A 93 -8.84 -5.73 -0.72
N GLY A 94 -7.65 -5.75 -1.34
CA GLY A 94 -6.69 -4.67 -1.23
C GLY A 94 -7.21 -3.39 -1.88
N MET A 95 -7.86 -3.50 -3.02
CA MET A 95 -8.46 -2.35 -3.68
C MET A 95 -9.61 -1.77 -2.87
N THR A 96 -10.42 -2.61 -2.23
CA THR A 96 -11.48 -2.16 -1.34
C THR A 96 -10.90 -1.37 -0.16
N TYR A 97 -9.84 -1.89 0.45
CA TYR A 97 -9.13 -1.18 1.52
C TYR A 97 -8.65 0.20 1.06
N LEU A 98 -8.01 0.25 -0.11
CA LEU A 98 -7.47 1.52 -0.63
C LEU A 98 -8.57 2.51 -0.99
N ARG A 99 -9.71 2.05 -1.53
CA ARG A 99 -10.84 2.93 -1.82
C ARG A 99 -11.41 3.54 -0.54
N ARG A 100 -11.52 2.74 0.52
CA ARG A 100 -11.97 3.25 1.82
C ARG A 100 -11.00 4.30 2.36
N PHE A 101 -9.70 4.01 2.28
CA PHE A 101 -8.68 4.95 2.74
C PHE A 101 -8.71 6.24 1.91
N ALA A 102 -8.87 6.11 0.58
CA ALA A 102 -9.02 7.28 -0.30
C ALA A 102 -10.20 8.15 0.13
N GLY A 103 -11.33 7.53 0.50
CA GLY A 103 -12.48 8.25 1.02
C GLY A 103 -12.17 9.03 2.28
N LEU A 104 -11.37 8.45 3.17
CA LEU A 104 -10.96 9.13 4.40
C LEU A 104 -10.05 10.32 4.11
N VAL A 105 -9.14 10.18 3.14
CA VAL A 105 -8.28 11.28 2.71
C VAL A 105 -9.09 12.41 2.12
N LEU A 106 -10.04 12.08 1.24
CA LEU A 106 -10.91 13.07 0.61
C LEU A 106 -11.78 13.80 1.66
N ALA A 107 -12.34 13.06 2.60
CA ALA A 107 -13.14 13.66 3.68
C ALA A 107 -12.28 14.58 4.54
N ALA A 108 -11.04 14.19 4.83
CA ALA A 108 -10.12 15.00 5.61
C ALA A 108 -9.75 16.30 4.88
N SER A 109 -9.66 16.25 3.56
CA SER A 109 -9.31 17.44 2.77
C SER A 109 -10.45 18.45 2.68
N SER A 110 -11.68 18.01 2.90
CA SER A 110 -12.88 18.88 2.85
C SER A 110 -13.18 19.56 4.17
N GLY A 111 -12.60 19.05 5.22
CA GLY A 111 -12.83 19.56 6.55
C GLY A 111 -11.81 20.57 6.98
#